data_f032f3962052ca18ba9309c4a4690fff
#
_entry.id   f032f3962052ca18ba9309c4a4690fff
#
_cell.length_a   1.000
_cell.length_b   1.000
_cell.length_c   1.000
_cell.angle_alpha   90.00
_cell.angle_beta   90.00
_cell.angle_gamma   90.00
#
_symmetry.space_group_name_H-M   'P 1'
#
loop_
_entity.id
_entity.type
_entity.pdbx_description
1 polymer ?
#
loop_
_entity_poly.entity_id
_entity_poly.type
_entity_poly.pdbx_seq_one_letter_code
_entity_poly.pdbx_strand_id
1 'polypeptide(L)'
;MAIQYYYIDDDPKSYDKIQGFECDNLVIKTVQHQDTWEEQLTFLKNNEQFIDGLVLDLKLDDLPNGHHKRAEFRGTSLAQEIRTRQKEGGLKGFPIVLFSANDKVQLALENSGKDLFDICIDKSNIKDESFSIYSPQMIALVKGYNKLQSSKNNDEIFCINSSLLDSRFVSEFDSIKSSPIHIQARFLITELLEKQGLLVNEDVLAARLGINKEMSDDWNLLKKEIEHTLYKGVFAEGWTRWWMPSIDKWWSKDLKANFPLRSSAAKDRVELIQNHFQIKN
;
A
#
# COMPACT_ATOMS: atom_id res chain seq x y z
N MET A 1 -2.29 -2.96 -20.29
CA MET A 1 -3.73 -2.88 -19.97
C MET A 1 -3.90 -2.12 -18.69
N ALA A 2 -4.96 -1.29 -18.57
CA ALA A 2 -5.29 -0.65 -17.30
C ALA A 2 -5.71 -1.71 -16.28
N ILE A 3 -5.36 -1.48 -15.02
CA ILE A 3 -5.77 -2.32 -13.88
C ILE A 3 -7.25 -2.06 -13.61
N GLN A 4 -8.02 -3.11 -13.41
CA GLN A 4 -9.46 -3.02 -13.22
C GLN A 4 -9.87 -3.45 -11.80
N TYR A 5 -10.41 -2.50 -11.04
CA TYR A 5 -11.10 -2.77 -9.78
C TYR A 5 -12.61 -2.86 -10.00
N TYR A 6 -13.25 -3.75 -9.25
CA TYR A 6 -14.70 -3.75 -9.11
C TYR A 6 -15.06 -3.12 -7.77
N TYR A 7 -15.98 -2.17 -7.79
CA TYR A 7 -16.51 -1.54 -6.59
C TYR A 7 -17.93 -2.01 -6.32
N ILE A 8 -18.13 -2.61 -5.17
CA ILE A 8 -19.44 -3.09 -4.70
C ILE A 8 -19.90 -2.20 -3.55
N ASP A 9 -21.01 -1.52 -3.76
CA ASP A 9 -21.68 -0.64 -2.79
C ASP A 9 -23.19 -0.71 -3.06
N ASP A 10 -24.00 -0.50 -2.03
CA ASP A 10 -25.46 -0.38 -2.15
C ASP A 10 -25.92 1.05 -2.44
N ASP A 11 -25.06 2.08 -2.18
CA ASP A 11 -25.37 3.50 -2.41
C ASP A 11 -24.76 4.02 -3.73
N PRO A 12 -25.57 4.21 -4.80
CA PRO A 12 -25.08 4.77 -6.06
C PRO A 12 -24.45 6.17 -5.92
N LYS A 13 -24.77 6.94 -4.88
CA LYS A 13 -24.15 8.26 -4.64
C LYS A 13 -22.67 8.17 -4.29
N SER A 14 -22.21 6.99 -3.89
CA SER A 14 -20.80 6.72 -3.63
C SER A 14 -19.98 6.51 -4.91
N TYR A 15 -20.64 6.27 -6.05
CA TYR A 15 -19.96 5.91 -7.31
C TYR A 15 -19.12 7.05 -7.86
N ASP A 16 -19.62 8.28 -7.85
CA ASP A 16 -18.87 9.44 -8.33
C ASP A 16 -17.58 9.67 -7.50
N LYS A 17 -17.63 9.41 -6.20
CA LYS A 17 -16.49 9.56 -5.31
C LYS A 17 -15.37 8.56 -5.62
N ILE A 18 -15.72 7.30 -5.86
CA ILE A 18 -14.73 6.25 -6.13
C ILE A 18 -14.14 6.40 -7.55
N GLN A 19 -14.92 6.86 -8.51
CA GLN A 19 -14.45 7.13 -9.87
C GLN A 19 -13.39 8.24 -9.92
N GLY A 20 -13.36 9.15 -8.94
CA GLY A 20 -12.29 10.14 -8.80
C GLY A 20 -10.88 9.54 -8.66
N PHE A 21 -10.75 8.27 -8.30
CA PHE A 21 -9.45 7.57 -8.26
C PHE A 21 -9.00 7.02 -9.61
N GLU A 22 -9.83 7.04 -10.65
CA GLU A 22 -9.47 6.57 -11.98
C GLU A 22 -8.36 7.41 -12.62
N CYS A 23 -7.51 6.75 -13.37
CA CYS A 23 -6.44 7.37 -14.16
C CYS A 23 -6.09 6.45 -15.34
N ASP A 24 -5.13 6.84 -16.19
CA ASP A 24 -4.74 6.10 -17.41
C ASP A 24 -4.49 4.60 -17.15
N ASN A 25 -4.01 4.24 -15.96
CA ASN A 25 -3.65 2.87 -15.60
C ASN A 25 -4.60 2.21 -14.60
N LEU A 26 -5.67 2.88 -14.19
CA LEU A 26 -6.63 2.40 -13.18
C LEU A 26 -8.06 2.72 -13.60
N VAL A 27 -8.88 1.70 -13.73
CA VAL A 27 -10.32 1.80 -14.02
C VAL A 27 -11.10 1.15 -12.88
N ILE A 28 -12.20 1.77 -12.47
CA ILE A 28 -13.04 1.27 -11.38
C ILE A 28 -14.46 1.04 -11.91
N LYS A 29 -14.81 -0.22 -12.06
CA LYS A 29 -16.15 -0.64 -12.47
C LYS A 29 -17.07 -0.72 -11.27
N THR A 30 -18.06 0.15 -11.21
CA THR A 30 -19.08 0.13 -10.17
C THR A 30 -20.11 -0.98 -10.46
N VAL A 31 -20.44 -1.74 -9.43
CA VAL A 31 -21.36 -2.88 -9.50
C VAL A 31 -22.28 -2.86 -8.29
N GLN A 32 -23.57 -3.00 -8.50
CA GLN A 32 -24.51 -3.21 -7.42
C GLN A 32 -24.28 -4.60 -6.78
N HIS A 33 -24.55 -4.70 -5.48
CA HIS A 33 -24.53 -6.00 -4.80
C HIS A 33 -25.58 -6.97 -5.39
N GLN A 34 -25.33 -8.26 -5.30
CA GLN A 34 -26.31 -9.29 -5.59
C GLN A 34 -27.28 -9.47 -4.41
N ASP A 35 -28.39 -10.17 -4.64
CA ASP A 35 -29.43 -10.36 -3.61
C ASP A 35 -28.92 -11.24 -2.48
N THR A 36 -28.33 -12.39 -2.84
CA THR A 36 -27.86 -13.38 -1.90
C THR A 36 -26.34 -13.49 -1.88
N TRP A 37 -25.82 -14.06 -0.81
CA TRP A 37 -24.44 -14.41 -0.62
C TRP A 37 -23.87 -15.30 -1.75
N GLU A 38 -24.62 -16.33 -2.13
CA GLU A 38 -24.19 -17.29 -3.16
C GLU A 38 -24.13 -16.65 -4.54
N GLU A 39 -25.11 -15.79 -4.87
CA GLU A 39 -25.11 -15.03 -6.12
C GLU A 39 -23.93 -14.07 -6.18
N GLN A 40 -23.61 -13.39 -5.08
CA GLN A 40 -22.45 -12.49 -5.01
C GLN A 40 -21.13 -13.23 -5.26
N LEU A 41 -20.94 -14.38 -4.64
CA LEU A 41 -19.74 -15.20 -4.83
C LEU A 41 -19.67 -15.80 -6.24
N THR A 42 -20.82 -16.23 -6.78
CA THR A 42 -20.94 -16.71 -8.16
C THR A 42 -20.60 -15.61 -9.16
N PHE A 43 -21.09 -14.37 -8.93
CA PHE A 43 -20.76 -13.21 -9.74
C PHE A 43 -19.24 -12.95 -9.73
N LEU A 44 -18.60 -12.95 -8.57
CA LEU A 44 -17.16 -12.76 -8.45
C LEU A 44 -16.37 -13.85 -9.17
N LYS A 45 -16.79 -15.12 -9.02
CA LYS A 45 -16.14 -16.24 -9.70
C LYS A 45 -16.23 -16.16 -11.21
N ASN A 46 -17.40 -15.86 -11.75
CA ASN A 46 -17.63 -15.74 -13.18
C ASN A 46 -16.88 -14.56 -13.82
N ASN A 47 -16.54 -13.53 -13.04
CA ASN A 47 -15.83 -12.34 -13.50
C ASN A 47 -14.36 -12.31 -13.06
N GLU A 48 -13.83 -13.34 -12.39
CA GLU A 48 -12.50 -13.30 -11.76
C GLU A 48 -11.34 -12.98 -12.72
N GLN A 49 -11.48 -13.31 -13.99
CA GLN A 49 -10.48 -13.00 -15.02
C GLN A 49 -10.39 -11.50 -15.33
N PHE A 50 -11.43 -10.72 -15.04
CA PHE A 50 -11.51 -9.27 -15.25
C PHE A 50 -11.30 -8.48 -13.99
N ILE A 51 -11.23 -9.13 -12.82
CA ILE A 51 -11.05 -8.51 -11.52
C ILE A 51 -9.57 -8.54 -11.17
N ASP A 52 -8.92 -7.37 -11.17
CA ASP A 52 -7.55 -7.23 -10.64
C ASP A 52 -7.55 -6.85 -9.16
N GLY A 53 -8.58 -6.16 -8.70
CA GLY A 53 -8.80 -5.81 -7.31
C GLY A 53 -10.27 -5.56 -7.00
N LEU A 54 -10.60 -5.53 -5.72
CA LEU A 54 -11.96 -5.29 -5.24
C LEU A 54 -11.98 -4.09 -4.31
N VAL A 55 -12.99 -3.25 -4.45
CA VAL A 55 -13.31 -2.19 -3.49
C VAL A 55 -14.67 -2.54 -2.87
N LEU A 56 -14.76 -2.51 -1.55
CA LEU A 56 -15.98 -2.84 -0.82
C LEU A 56 -16.40 -1.72 0.12
N ASP A 57 -17.70 -1.42 0.16
CA ASP A 57 -18.28 -0.76 1.33
C ASP A 57 -18.53 -1.76 2.47
N LEU A 58 -18.56 -1.25 3.69
CA LEU A 58 -18.87 -2.07 4.87
C LEU A 58 -20.33 -2.48 4.94
N LYS A 59 -21.22 -1.57 4.55
CA LYS A 59 -22.66 -1.78 4.57
C LYS A 59 -23.17 -1.97 3.15
N LEU A 60 -23.62 -3.16 2.85
CA LEU A 60 -24.24 -3.53 1.58
C LEU A 60 -25.73 -3.82 1.76
N ASP A 61 -26.23 -3.69 3.00
CA ASP A 61 -27.59 -4.05 3.43
C ASP A 61 -28.48 -2.84 3.78
N ASP A 62 -28.00 -1.60 3.55
CA ASP A 62 -28.77 -0.37 3.88
C ASP A 62 -29.78 -0.03 2.75
N LEU A 63 -29.39 -0.11 1.48
CA LEU A 63 -30.21 0.25 0.33
C LEU A 63 -30.51 -0.96 -0.57
N PRO A 64 -31.66 -0.97 -1.23
CA PRO A 64 -32.01 -2.04 -2.16
C PRO A 64 -31.29 -1.85 -3.51
N ASN A 65 -30.96 -2.97 -4.18
CA ASN A 65 -30.43 -2.98 -5.53
C ASN A 65 -31.53 -2.77 -6.60
N GLY A 66 -31.18 -2.92 -7.88
CA GLY A 66 -32.11 -2.78 -8.99
C GLY A 66 -33.31 -3.77 -9.00
N HIS A 67 -33.23 -4.85 -8.21
CA HIS A 67 -34.33 -5.81 -8.00
C HIS A 67 -35.19 -5.46 -6.76
N HIS A 68 -35.00 -4.29 -6.16
CA HIS A 68 -35.65 -3.86 -4.92
C HIS A 68 -35.38 -4.77 -3.70
N LYS A 69 -34.23 -5.45 -3.68
CA LYS A 69 -33.78 -6.29 -2.58
C LYS A 69 -32.52 -5.73 -1.94
N ARG A 70 -32.42 -5.88 -0.63
CA ARG A 70 -31.20 -5.57 0.14
C ARG A 70 -30.31 -6.81 0.16
N ALA A 71 -28.99 -6.60 0.24
CA ALA A 71 -28.07 -7.70 0.45
C ALA A 71 -28.34 -8.41 1.78
N GLU A 72 -28.19 -9.73 1.81
CA GLU A 72 -28.29 -10.54 3.03
C GLU A 72 -26.94 -10.59 3.80
N PHE A 73 -25.96 -9.80 3.37
CA PHE A 73 -24.59 -9.82 3.89
C PHE A 73 -23.99 -8.42 3.98
N ARG A 74 -22.91 -8.31 4.74
CA ARG A 74 -22.10 -7.08 4.88
C ARG A 74 -20.75 -7.21 4.22
N GLY A 75 -20.09 -6.07 3.93
CA GLY A 75 -18.79 -6.06 3.30
C GLY A 75 -17.70 -6.82 4.05
N THR A 76 -17.71 -6.79 5.39
CA THR A 76 -16.74 -7.56 6.21
C THR A 76 -16.93 -9.05 6.08
N SER A 77 -18.17 -9.54 6.13
CA SER A 77 -18.44 -10.98 5.96
C SER A 77 -18.15 -11.44 4.54
N LEU A 78 -18.45 -10.61 3.54
CA LEU A 78 -18.07 -10.88 2.15
C LEU A 78 -16.54 -10.93 1.98
N ALA A 79 -15.82 -9.97 2.52
CA ALA A 79 -14.36 -9.96 2.48
C ALA A 79 -13.76 -11.21 3.15
N GLN A 80 -14.29 -11.61 4.31
CA GLN A 80 -13.85 -12.82 5.02
C GLN A 80 -14.03 -14.07 4.15
N GLU A 81 -15.17 -14.24 3.53
CA GLU A 81 -15.44 -15.39 2.67
C GLU A 81 -14.58 -15.38 1.40
N ILE A 82 -14.37 -14.20 0.78
CA ILE A 82 -13.45 -14.06 -0.35
C ILE A 82 -12.06 -14.53 0.06
N ARG A 83 -11.53 -14.08 1.23
CA ARG A 83 -10.22 -14.51 1.72
C ARG A 83 -10.16 -16.01 1.96
N THR A 84 -11.22 -16.60 2.49
CA THR A 84 -11.33 -18.06 2.66
C THR A 84 -11.23 -18.77 1.32
N ARG A 85 -12.01 -18.35 0.32
CA ARG A 85 -11.99 -18.95 -1.03
C ARG A 85 -10.68 -18.74 -1.76
N GLN A 86 -10.01 -17.59 -1.57
CA GLN A 86 -8.68 -17.35 -2.10
C GLN A 86 -7.65 -18.32 -1.49
N LYS A 87 -7.75 -18.59 -0.19
CA LYS A 87 -6.89 -19.57 0.51
C LYS A 87 -7.12 -21.00 0.01
N GLU A 88 -8.36 -21.36 -0.26
CA GLU A 88 -8.76 -22.69 -0.74
C GLU A 88 -8.58 -22.90 -2.25
N GLY A 89 -8.16 -21.85 -2.98
CA GLY A 89 -7.98 -21.89 -4.44
C GLY A 89 -9.30 -21.78 -5.22
N GLY A 90 -10.42 -21.48 -4.56
CA GLY A 90 -11.74 -21.28 -5.17
C GLY A 90 -11.88 -19.94 -5.90
N LEU A 91 -11.10 -18.93 -5.53
CA LEU A 91 -11.00 -17.61 -6.18
C LEU A 91 -9.55 -17.21 -6.40
N LYS A 92 -9.30 -16.45 -7.47
CA LYS A 92 -8.01 -15.79 -7.73
C LYS A 92 -7.64 -14.86 -6.56
N GLY A 93 -6.36 -14.80 -6.20
CA GLY A 93 -5.85 -13.83 -5.24
C GLY A 93 -5.80 -12.43 -5.84
N PHE A 94 -6.51 -11.49 -5.24
CA PHE A 94 -6.51 -10.06 -5.58
C PHE A 94 -6.60 -9.20 -4.31
N PRO A 95 -6.14 -7.94 -4.33
CA PRO A 95 -6.28 -7.03 -3.21
C PRO A 95 -7.73 -6.62 -2.97
N ILE A 96 -8.06 -6.35 -1.71
CA ILE A 96 -9.36 -5.81 -1.29
C ILE A 96 -9.14 -4.48 -0.59
N VAL A 97 -9.74 -3.43 -1.13
CA VAL A 97 -9.74 -2.07 -0.58
C VAL A 97 -11.06 -1.83 0.14
N LEU A 98 -10.99 -1.35 1.38
CA LEU A 98 -12.17 -0.85 2.08
C LEU A 98 -12.40 0.61 1.71
N PHE A 99 -13.62 0.95 1.30
CA PHE A 99 -14.04 2.31 1.00
C PHE A 99 -15.33 2.62 1.76
N SER A 100 -15.23 3.17 2.97
CA SER A 100 -16.37 3.38 3.86
C SER A 100 -16.20 4.62 4.73
N ALA A 101 -17.24 5.07 5.40
CA ALA A 101 -17.17 6.20 6.32
C ALA A 101 -16.38 5.86 7.59
N ASN A 102 -15.59 6.82 8.12
CA ASN A 102 -14.57 6.63 9.15
C ASN A 102 -15.08 6.00 10.47
N ASP A 103 -16.25 6.39 10.95
CA ASP A 103 -16.88 5.83 12.15
C ASP A 103 -17.12 4.32 12.04
N LYS A 104 -17.45 3.85 10.84
CA LYS A 104 -17.67 2.43 10.53
C LYS A 104 -16.37 1.68 10.32
N VAL A 105 -15.35 2.35 9.73
CA VAL A 105 -14.02 1.77 9.48
C VAL A 105 -13.34 1.41 10.79
N GLN A 106 -13.31 2.31 11.78
CA GLN A 106 -12.69 2.03 13.08
C GLN A 106 -13.33 0.83 13.77
N LEU A 107 -14.67 0.77 13.84
CA LEU A 107 -15.38 -0.36 14.43
C LEU A 107 -15.13 -1.69 13.73
N ALA A 108 -15.03 -1.68 12.40
CA ALA A 108 -14.74 -2.89 11.62
C ALA A 108 -13.31 -3.39 11.82
N LEU A 109 -12.35 -2.46 11.97
CA LEU A 109 -10.94 -2.80 12.17
C LEU A 109 -10.64 -3.25 13.60
N GLU A 110 -11.33 -2.73 14.61
CA GLU A 110 -11.17 -3.13 16.01
C GLU A 110 -11.65 -4.58 16.28
N ASN A 111 -12.66 -5.02 15.55
CA ASN A 111 -13.35 -6.31 15.76
C ASN A 111 -12.91 -7.45 14.82
N SER A 112 -11.63 -7.65 14.55
CA SER A 112 -11.06 -8.70 13.70
C SER A 112 -10.98 -8.43 12.18
N GLY A 113 -11.32 -7.23 11.72
CA GLY A 113 -11.29 -6.88 10.29
C GLY A 113 -9.95 -6.45 9.71
N LYS A 114 -8.91 -6.31 10.56
CA LYS A 114 -7.60 -5.78 10.13
C LYS A 114 -6.94 -6.59 9.01
N ASP A 115 -7.19 -7.88 8.95
CA ASP A 115 -6.53 -8.78 8.00
C ASP A 115 -7.34 -9.00 6.70
N LEU A 116 -8.52 -8.39 6.60
CA LEU A 116 -9.39 -8.57 5.45
C LEU A 116 -9.08 -7.61 4.31
N PHE A 117 -8.64 -6.40 4.64
CA PHE A 117 -8.43 -5.30 3.70
C PHE A 117 -6.96 -4.92 3.62
N ASP A 118 -6.46 -4.66 2.41
CA ASP A 118 -5.07 -4.26 2.18
C ASP A 118 -4.85 -2.79 2.51
N ILE A 119 -5.80 -1.93 2.14
CA ILE A 119 -5.88 -0.51 2.54
C ILE A 119 -7.32 -0.11 2.85
N CYS A 120 -7.46 0.94 3.65
CA CYS A 120 -8.75 1.52 4.03
C CYS A 120 -8.79 2.98 3.63
N ILE A 121 -9.84 3.37 2.90
CA ILE A 121 -10.07 4.73 2.44
C ILE A 121 -11.34 5.27 3.09
N ASP A 122 -11.23 6.39 3.79
CA ASP A 122 -12.38 7.07 4.40
C ASP A 122 -13.12 7.91 3.36
N LYS A 123 -14.28 7.41 2.92
CA LYS A 123 -15.11 8.11 1.93
C LYS A 123 -15.75 9.41 2.42
N SER A 124 -15.68 9.70 3.73
CA SER A 124 -16.17 10.96 4.31
C SER A 124 -15.15 12.10 4.18
N ASN A 125 -13.86 11.77 4.00
CA ASN A 125 -12.73 12.72 4.00
C ASN A 125 -11.96 12.73 2.67
N ILE A 126 -12.62 12.42 1.55
CA ILE A 126 -11.96 12.48 0.23
C ILE A 126 -11.68 13.94 -0.14
N LYS A 127 -10.41 14.21 -0.47
CA LYS A 127 -9.88 15.47 -0.97
C LYS A 127 -9.09 15.20 -2.23
N ASP A 128 -8.74 16.24 -2.99
CA ASP A 128 -7.93 16.10 -4.22
C ASP A 128 -6.60 15.38 -3.96
N GLU A 129 -5.98 15.62 -2.80
CA GLU A 129 -4.76 14.93 -2.38
C GLU A 129 -4.96 13.41 -2.17
N SER A 130 -6.17 12.98 -1.83
CA SER A 130 -6.49 11.57 -1.63
C SER A 130 -6.29 10.77 -2.93
N PHE A 131 -6.61 11.36 -4.08
CA PHE A 131 -6.46 10.69 -5.37
C PHE A 131 -4.98 10.45 -5.70
N SER A 132 -4.11 11.44 -5.43
CA SER A 132 -2.66 11.31 -5.65
C SER A 132 -1.98 10.29 -4.72
N ILE A 133 -2.59 9.96 -3.59
CA ILE A 133 -2.09 8.97 -2.63
C ILE A 133 -2.64 7.58 -2.95
N TYR A 134 -3.95 7.42 -3.04
CA TYR A 134 -4.57 6.10 -3.10
C TYR A 134 -4.57 5.47 -4.49
N SER A 135 -4.65 6.25 -5.58
CA SER A 135 -4.60 5.67 -6.93
C SER A 135 -3.26 4.94 -7.20
N PRO A 136 -2.08 5.53 -6.90
CA PRO A 136 -0.83 4.79 -6.97
C PRO A 136 -0.77 3.57 -6.05
N GLN A 137 -1.35 3.65 -4.84
CA GLN A 137 -1.41 2.52 -3.92
C GLN A 137 -2.25 1.37 -4.47
N MET A 138 -3.43 1.65 -5.02
CA MET A 138 -4.28 0.64 -5.66
C MET A 138 -3.56 -0.06 -6.82
N ILE A 139 -2.88 0.71 -7.67
CA ILE A 139 -2.06 0.16 -8.76
C ILE A 139 -0.93 -0.72 -8.20
N ALA A 140 -0.21 -0.22 -7.20
CA ALA A 140 0.91 -0.93 -6.59
C ALA A 140 0.47 -2.23 -5.89
N LEU A 141 -0.73 -2.27 -5.29
CA LEU A 141 -1.30 -3.46 -4.69
C LEU A 141 -1.45 -4.58 -5.72
N VAL A 142 -2.09 -4.31 -6.86
CA VAL A 142 -2.28 -5.33 -7.91
C VAL A 142 -0.94 -5.82 -8.46
N LYS A 143 -0.03 -4.91 -8.81
CA LYS A 143 1.31 -5.25 -9.28
C LYS A 143 2.10 -6.05 -8.24
N GLY A 144 1.98 -5.67 -6.98
CA GLY A 144 2.64 -6.34 -5.87
C GLY A 144 2.12 -7.74 -5.62
N TYR A 145 0.81 -7.95 -5.68
CA TYR A 145 0.20 -9.29 -5.61
C TYR A 145 0.73 -10.19 -6.72
N ASN A 146 0.74 -9.71 -7.96
CA ASN A 146 1.28 -10.45 -9.10
C ASN A 146 2.78 -10.76 -8.92
N LYS A 147 3.56 -9.80 -8.42
CA LYS A 147 4.99 -9.99 -8.16
C LYS A 147 5.23 -11.00 -7.04
N LEU A 148 4.48 -10.96 -5.93
CA LEU A 148 4.59 -11.95 -4.87
C LEU A 148 4.26 -13.37 -5.33
N GLN A 149 3.26 -13.53 -6.23
CA GLN A 149 2.92 -14.83 -6.81
C GLN A 149 4.00 -15.38 -7.74
N SER A 150 4.71 -14.51 -8.46
CA SER A 150 5.70 -14.92 -9.47
C SER A 150 7.14 -14.95 -8.99
N SER A 151 7.48 -14.25 -7.89
CA SER A 151 8.85 -14.14 -7.38
C SER A 151 9.34 -15.45 -6.76
N LYS A 152 10.59 -15.79 -7.05
CA LYS A 152 11.22 -17.03 -6.60
C LYS A 152 12.00 -16.86 -5.29
N ASN A 153 12.46 -15.65 -5.00
CA ASN A 153 13.33 -15.37 -3.86
C ASN A 153 13.10 -13.96 -3.28
N ASN A 154 13.68 -13.69 -2.13
CA ASN A 154 13.58 -12.42 -1.42
C ASN A 154 14.22 -11.26 -2.16
N ASP A 155 15.31 -11.50 -2.88
CA ASP A 155 16.03 -10.45 -3.62
C ASP A 155 15.14 -9.83 -4.71
N GLU A 156 14.31 -10.66 -5.38
CA GLU A 156 13.31 -10.20 -6.34
C GLU A 156 12.18 -9.39 -5.67
N ILE A 157 11.74 -9.83 -4.47
CA ILE A 157 10.66 -9.16 -3.71
C ILE A 157 11.12 -7.78 -3.22
N PHE A 158 12.31 -7.71 -2.62
CA PHE A 158 12.82 -6.47 -2.03
C PHE A 158 13.61 -5.59 -2.99
N CYS A 159 13.97 -6.10 -4.18
CA CYS A 159 14.88 -5.47 -5.14
C CYS A 159 16.21 -5.03 -4.50
N ILE A 160 16.71 -5.84 -3.58
CA ILE A 160 18.01 -5.68 -2.92
C ILE A 160 18.50 -7.08 -2.50
N ASN A 161 19.80 -7.25 -2.35
CA ASN A 161 20.33 -8.48 -1.77
C ASN A 161 19.81 -8.63 -0.33
N SER A 162 18.96 -9.62 -0.10
CA SER A 162 18.28 -9.86 1.18
C SER A 162 19.23 -10.20 2.32
N SER A 163 20.46 -10.65 2.04
CA SER A 163 21.50 -10.84 3.05
C SER A 163 21.97 -9.54 3.73
N LEU A 164 21.64 -8.40 3.15
CA LEU A 164 21.93 -7.06 3.72
C LEU A 164 20.82 -6.57 4.65
N LEU A 165 19.68 -7.28 4.71
CA LEU A 165 18.57 -6.94 5.58
C LEU A 165 18.73 -7.56 6.97
N ASP A 166 17.99 -7.03 7.95
CA ASP A 166 17.92 -7.63 9.29
C ASP A 166 17.42 -9.08 9.19
N SER A 167 18.21 -10.02 9.70
CA SER A 167 17.93 -11.44 9.59
C SER A 167 16.61 -11.85 10.27
N ARG A 168 16.19 -11.12 11.31
CA ARG A 168 14.91 -11.35 12.02
C ARG A 168 13.73 -11.02 11.10
N PHE A 169 13.80 -9.87 10.41
CA PHE A 169 12.79 -9.46 9.43
C PHE A 169 12.69 -10.49 8.29
N VAL A 170 13.83 -10.91 7.73
CA VAL A 170 13.86 -11.91 6.64
C VAL A 170 13.29 -13.25 7.12
N SER A 171 13.69 -13.72 8.30
CA SER A 171 13.20 -14.98 8.89
C SER A 171 11.69 -14.96 9.15
N GLU A 172 11.17 -13.82 9.63
CA GLU A 172 9.73 -13.65 9.87
C GLU A 172 8.95 -13.65 8.55
N PHE A 173 9.42 -12.95 7.54
CA PHE A 173 8.81 -12.99 6.22
C PHE A 173 8.88 -14.39 5.60
N ASP A 174 10.01 -15.09 5.71
CA ASP A 174 10.17 -16.47 5.21
C ASP A 174 9.19 -17.44 5.85
N SER A 175 8.85 -17.24 7.13
CA SER A 175 7.89 -18.08 7.85
C SER A 175 6.46 -18.01 7.28
N ILE A 176 6.11 -16.92 6.61
CA ILE A 176 4.78 -16.70 6.03
C ILE A 176 4.72 -16.86 4.50
N LYS A 177 5.82 -17.21 3.84
CA LYS A 177 5.85 -17.36 2.36
C LYS A 177 4.88 -18.41 1.80
N SER A 178 4.57 -19.43 2.58
CA SER A 178 3.55 -20.44 2.24
C SER A 178 2.12 -20.00 2.54
N SER A 179 1.96 -18.86 3.20
CA SER A 179 0.64 -18.30 3.50
C SER A 179 -0.02 -17.67 2.27
N PRO A 180 -1.34 -17.48 2.28
CA PRO A 180 -2.05 -16.76 1.22
C PRO A 180 -1.41 -15.39 0.94
N ILE A 181 -1.48 -14.95 -0.32
CA ILE A 181 -0.80 -13.71 -0.78
C ILE A 181 -1.19 -12.47 0.03
N HIS A 182 -2.45 -12.35 0.44
CA HIS A 182 -2.88 -11.21 1.24
C HIS A 182 -2.18 -11.13 2.61
N ILE A 183 -1.81 -12.26 3.20
CA ILE A 183 -1.04 -12.29 4.47
C ILE A 183 0.39 -11.79 4.22
N GLN A 184 1.02 -12.24 3.13
CA GLN A 184 2.35 -11.76 2.74
C GLN A 184 2.34 -10.27 2.40
N ALA A 185 1.35 -9.82 1.61
CA ALA A 185 1.17 -8.43 1.25
C ALA A 185 1.00 -7.54 2.48
N ARG A 186 0.11 -7.94 3.39
CA ARG A 186 -0.12 -7.22 4.63
C ARG A 186 1.14 -7.11 5.48
N PHE A 187 1.86 -8.21 5.68
CA PHE A 187 3.13 -8.17 6.42
C PHE A 187 4.09 -7.13 5.84
N LEU A 188 4.26 -7.12 4.52
CA LEU A 188 5.14 -6.14 3.86
C LEU A 188 4.63 -4.71 3.99
N ILE A 189 3.33 -4.48 3.90
CA ILE A 189 2.76 -3.14 4.06
C ILE A 189 2.95 -2.67 5.51
N THR A 190 2.56 -3.46 6.51
CA THR A 190 2.58 -3.03 7.91
C THR A 190 3.98 -3.03 8.51
N GLU A 191 4.80 -4.06 8.26
CA GLU A 191 6.09 -4.23 8.92
C GLU A 191 7.26 -3.58 8.17
N LEU A 192 7.12 -3.34 6.88
CA LEU A 192 8.20 -2.74 6.09
C LEU A 192 7.86 -1.32 5.59
N LEU A 193 6.68 -1.11 4.98
CA LEU A 193 6.36 0.15 4.33
C LEU A 193 5.78 1.21 5.29
N GLU A 194 4.91 0.83 6.22
CA GLU A 194 4.29 1.75 7.17
C GLU A 194 5.13 1.95 8.42
N LYS A 195 5.84 0.91 8.85
CA LYS A 195 6.72 0.96 10.02
C LYS A 195 8.01 1.73 9.70
N GLN A 196 8.26 2.77 10.46
CA GLN A 196 9.48 3.58 10.30
C GLN A 196 10.68 2.88 10.95
N GLY A 197 11.61 2.39 10.15
CA GLY A 197 12.77 1.63 10.65
C GLY A 197 13.77 1.32 9.55
N LEU A 198 13.62 0.16 8.92
CA LEU A 198 14.40 -0.26 7.75
C LEU A 198 14.13 0.67 6.57
N LEU A 199 12.87 0.97 6.34
CA LEU A 199 12.44 2.00 5.41
C LEU A 199 11.92 3.22 6.17
N VAL A 200 12.02 4.38 5.56
CA VAL A 200 11.46 5.63 6.07
C VAL A 200 10.73 6.39 4.97
N ASN A 201 9.69 7.11 5.35
CA ASN A 201 9.04 8.06 4.45
C ASN A 201 9.84 9.36 4.33
N GLU A 202 9.37 10.27 3.48
CA GLU A 202 10.05 11.55 3.21
C GLU A 202 10.19 12.44 4.46
N ASP A 203 9.14 12.49 5.30
CA ASP A 203 9.16 13.32 6.51
C ASP A 203 10.18 12.83 7.52
N VAL A 204 10.22 11.52 7.75
CA VAL A 204 11.18 10.90 8.67
C VAL A 204 12.59 10.99 8.11
N LEU A 205 12.78 10.86 6.79
CA LEU A 205 14.07 11.05 6.15
C LEU A 205 14.59 12.47 6.37
N ALA A 206 13.77 13.49 6.06
CA ALA A 206 14.13 14.89 6.27
C ALA A 206 14.50 15.17 7.73
N ALA A 207 13.69 14.69 8.68
CA ALA A 207 13.95 14.81 10.10
C ALA A 207 15.28 14.13 10.52
N ARG A 208 15.56 12.92 9.99
CA ARG A 208 16.83 12.21 10.27
C ARG A 208 18.04 12.90 9.66
N LEU A 209 17.88 13.59 8.54
CA LEU A 209 18.94 14.42 7.95
C LEU A 209 19.06 15.79 8.62
N GLY A 210 18.13 16.18 9.48
CA GLY A 210 18.09 17.47 10.18
C GLY A 210 17.57 18.62 9.33
N ILE A 211 16.82 18.32 8.26
CA ILE A 211 16.38 19.28 7.27
C ILE A 211 14.88 19.56 7.46
N ASN A 212 14.51 20.83 7.44
CA ASN A 212 13.12 21.24 7.24
C ASN A 212 12.84 21.29 5.73
N LYS A 213 12.21 20.26 5.20
CA LYS A 213 11.97 20.09 3.76
C LYS A 213 11.10 21.19 3.13
N GLU A 214 10.20 21.80 3.93
CA GLU A 214 9.31 22.86 3.48
C GLU A 214 10.01 24.21 3.33
N MET A 215 11.11 24.40 4.06
CA MET A 215 11.93 25.62 4.05
C MET A 215 13.25 25.45 3.27
N SER A 216 13.50 24.28 2.70
CA SER A 216 14.75 24.00 1.96
C SER A 216 14.49 24.02 0.45
N ASP A 217 15.03 25.03 -0.22
CA ASP A 217 14.97 25.14 -1.69
C ASP A 217 15.66 23.96 -2.39
N ASP A 218 16.69 23.39 -1.75
CA ASP A 218 17.53 22.31 -2.29
C ASP A 218 17.03 20.91 -1.92
N TRP A 219 15.87 20.76 -1.24
CA TRP A 219 15.37 19.46 -0.83
C TRP A 219 15.20 18.48 -2.01
N ASN A 220 14.66 18.96 -3.13
CA ASN A 220 14.49 18.13 -4.33
C ASN A 220 15.82 17.74 -4.97
N LEU A 221 16.83 18.60 -4.90
CA LEU A 221 18.17 18.30 -5.37
C LEU A 221 18.81 17.19 -4.51
N LEU A 222 18.67 17.28 -3.19
CA LEU A 222 19.14 16.25 -2.26
C LEU A 222 18.43 14.90 -2.52
N LYS A 223 17.11 14.90 -2.69
CA LYS A 223 16.38 13.66 -3.03
C LYS A 223 16.90 12.99 -4.31
N LYS A 224 17.26 13.79 -5.31
CA LYS A 224 17.85 13.27 -6.54
C LYS A 224 19.25 12.67 -6.31
N GLU A 225 20.06 13.26 -5.46
CA GLU A 225 21.39 12.74 -5.09
C GLU A 225 21.28 11.35 -4.42
N ILE A 226 20.29 11.19 -3.56
CA ILE A 226 20.06 9.94 -2.80
C ILE A 226 19.03 9.01 -3.46
N GLU A 227 18.68 9.23 -4.73
CA GLU A 227 17.68 8.42 -5.45
C GLU A 227 18.06 6.92 -5.48
N HIS A 228 19.36 6.63 -5.49
CA HIS A 228 19.87 5.25 -5.44
C HIS A 228 19.55 4.51 -4.12
N THR A 229 19.09 5.22 -3.08
CA THR A 229 18.67 4.65 -1.80
C THR A 229 17.17 4.39 -1.72
N LEU A 230 16.40 4.73 -2.77
CA LEU A 230 14.97 4.44 -2.84
C LEU A 230 14.69 2.94 -2.80
N TYR A 231 13.66 2.59 -2.07
CA TYR A 231 13.06 1.26 -2.14
C TYR A 231 12.42 1.04 -3.50
N LYS A 232 12.74 -0.07 -4.16
CA LYS A 232 12.23 -0.45 -5.49
C LYS A 232 11.57 -1.84 -5.49
N GLY A 233 11.30 -2.38 -4.30
CA GLY A 233 10.67 -3.68 -4.14
C GLY A 233 9.16 -3.68 -4.36
N VAL A 234 8.52 -4.73 -3.90
CA VAL A 234 7.06 -4.90 -3.99
C VAL A 234 6.35 -3.73 -3.33
N PHE A 235 5.31 -3.21 -3.99
CA PHE A 235 4.50 -2.05 -3.58
C PHE A 235 5.21 -0.67 -3.62
N ALA A 236 6.45 -0.56 -4.05
CA ALA A 236 7.21 0.70 -4.03
C ALA A 236 6.52 1.87 -4.76
N GLU A 237 5.77 1.59 -5.83
CA GLU A 237 5.06 2.63 -6.61
C GLU A 237 3.95 3.34 -5.80
N GLY A 238 3.38 2.68 -4.79
CA GLY A 238 2.34 3.24 -3.91
C GLY A 238 2.89 3.84 -2.61
N TRP A 239 4.13 3.52 -2.27
CA TRP A 239 4.76 3.96 -1.03
C TRP A 239 6.21 4.37 -1.30
N THR A 240 6.46 5.64 -1.55
CA THR A 240 7.83 6.16 -1.69
C THR A 240 8.56 6.04 -0.36
N ARG A 241 9.64 5.25 -0.33
CA ARG A 241 10.43 4.95 0.87
C ARG A 241 11.92 4.90 0.54
N TRP A 242 12.73 5.17 1.53
CA TRP A 242 14.20 5.10 1.44
C TRP A 242 14.75 4.05 2.39
N TRP A 243 15.71 3.25 1.92
CA TRP A 243 16.45 2.32 2.74
C TRP A 243 17.38 3.04 3.71
N MET A 244 17.15 2.93 5.00
CA MET A 244 18.04 3.57 6.01
C MET A 244 19.46 3.00 5.99
N PRO A 245 19.71 1.69 5.84
CA PRO A 245 21.08 1.19 5.65
C PRO A 245 21.80 1.77 4.44
N SER A 246 21.08 2.06 3.36
CA SER A 246 21.66 2.72 2.18
C SER A 246 21.95 4.21 2.43
N ILE A 247 21.09 4.89 3.17
CA ILE A 247 21.33 6.28 3.64
C ILE A 247 22.54 6.32 4.56
N ASP A 248 22.66 5.40 5.53
CA ASP A 248 23.84 5.33 6.42
C ASP A 248 25.14 5.06 5.64
N LYS A 249 25.08 4.25 4.58
CA LYS A 249 26.21 4.00 3.69
C LYS A 249 26.56 5.23 2.86
N TRP A 250 25.60 5.93 2.29
CA TRP A 250 25.80 7.21 1.59
C TRP A 250 26.41 8.25 2.54
N TRP A 251 25.89 8.37 3.76
CA TRP A 251 26.41 9.25 4.80
C TRP A 251 27.90 9.03 5.10
N SER A 252 28.28 7.77 5.32
CA SER A 252 29.64 7.42 5.70
C SER A 252 30.64 7.39 4.54
N LYS A 253 30.20 6.96 3.33
CA LYS A 253 31.10 6.76 2.19
C LYS A 253 31.13 7.95 1.25
N ASP A 254 29.97 8.46 0.85
CA ASP A 254 29.89 9.49 -0.19
C ASP A 254 30.07 10.89 0.41
N LEU A 255 29.45 11.18 1.58
CA LEU A 255 29.71 12.40 2.35
C LEU A 255 30.98 12.33 3.19
N LYS A 256 31.59 11.12 3.32
CA LYS A 256 32.83 10.92 4.15
C LYS A 256 32.65 11.38 5.58
N ALA A 257 31.46 11.26 6.15
CA ALA A 257 31.19 11.64 7.52
C ALA A 257 32.01 10.79 8.49
N ASN A 258 32.69 11.43 9.43
CA ASN A 258 33.50 10.78 10.47
C ASN A 258 32.71 10.45 11.74
N PHE A 259 31.39 10.64 11.70
CA PHE A 259 30.44 10.32 12.78
C PHE A 259 29.15 9.68 12.22
N PRO A 260 28.47 8.81 13.01
CA PRO A 260 27.24 8.21 12.59
C PRO A 260 26.11 9.23 12.45
N LEU A 261 25.26 9.08 11.43
CA LEU A 261 24.12 9.96 11.16
C LEU A 261 23.25 10.23 12.42
N ARG A 262 22.96 9.17 13.17
CA ARG A 262 22.07 9.20 14.35
C ARG A 262 22.69 9.84 15.60
N SER A 263 24.00 10.05 15.65
CA SER A 263 24.70 10.57 16.85
C SER A 263 25.11 12.02 16.73
N SER A 264 24.84 12.68 15.60
CA SER A 264 25.20 14.07 15.35
C SER A 264 24.02 15.02 15.57
N ALA A 265 24.31 16.28 15.90
CA ALA A 265 23.27 17.31 15.95
C ALA A 265 22.75 17.67 14.55
N ALA A 266 21.49 18.13 14.44
CA ALA A 266 20.91 18.51 13.16
C ALA A 266 21.76 19.54 12.40
N LYS A 267 22.28 20.54 13.11
CA LYS A 267 23.16 21.56 12.53
C LYS A 267 24.38 20.95 11.85
N ASP A 268 25.06 20.01 12.51
CA ASP A 268 26.29 19.40 11.98
C ASP A 268 25.99 18.55 10.75
N ARG A 269 24.82 17.89 10.74
CA ARG A 269 24.35 17.13 9.58
C ARG A 269 24.09 18.01 8.37
N VAL A 270 23.37 19.11 8.56
CA VAL A 270 23.07 20.08 7.49
C VAL A 270 24.35 20.72 6.95
N GLU A 271 25.25 21.11 7.82
CA GLU A 271 26.54 21.71 7.42
C GLU A 271 27.37 20.73 6.55
N LEU A 272 27.43 19.46 6.94
CA LEU A 272 28.12 18.45 6.15
C LEU A 272 27.50 18.26 4.77
N ILE A 273 26.14 18.19 4.70
CA ILE A 273 25.42 18.06 3.44
C ILE A 273 25.67 19.28 2.55
N GLN A 274 25.57 20.49 3.09
CA GLN A 274 25.82 21.74 2.34
C GLN A 274 27.26 21.80 1.78
N ASN A 275 28.23 21.42 2.56
CA ASN A 275 29.64 21.39 2.13
C ASN A 275 29.84 20.39 0.99
N HIS A 276 29.17 19.24 1.03
CA HIS A 276 29.23 18.23 -0.05
C HIS A 276 28.68 18.77 -1.38
N PHE A 277 27.55 19.47 -1.36
CA PHE A 277 27.00 20.08 -2.58
C PHE A 277 27.83 21.22 -3.13
N GLN A 278 28.47 22.03 -2.30
CA GLN A 278 29.36 23.11 -2.73
C GLN A 278 30.64 22.60 -3.42
N ILE A 279 31.09 21.39 -3.07
CA ILE A 279 32.28 20.77 -3.69
C ILE A 279 31.93 20.16 -5.07
N LYS A 280 30.69 19.76 -5.29
CA LYS A 280 30.24 19.15 -6.57
C LYS A 280 29.89 20.16 -7.66
N ASN A 281 29.72 21.43 -7.34
CA ASN A 281 29.49 22.52 -8.29
C ASN A 281 30.79 23.30 -8.56
#